data_046f5534827196099d363a01e1bc97c9
#
_entry.id   046f5534827196099d363a01e1bc97c9
#
_cell.length_a   1.000
_cell.length_b   1.000
_cell.length_c   1.000
_cell.angle_alpha   90.00
_cell.angle_beta   90.00
_cell.angle_gamma   90.00
#
_symmetry.space_group_name_H-M   'P 1'
#
loop_
_entity.id
_entity.type
_entity.pdbx_description
1 polymer ?
#
loop_
_entity_poly.entity_id
_entity_poly.type
_entity_poly.pdbx_seq_one_letter_code
_entity_poly.pdbx_strand_id
1 'polypeptide(L)'
;MNYQETTNWMFTQLPMYQLQGASAYKKDLTNAYLLSNHLGNPEKNLKCIHVAGTNGKGSTSHMLASIFQEAGYNLGLYTSPHLKDFRERIKINGLEISEEFVCNFINTNKAFFEANEMSFFEMTVGLALDYFAKEKVDIAIIEVGMGGRLDATNIIRPLVSVITNIGLDHTQFLGNTLEAIAYEKAGIIKPGIPVVIGEYTPETKPVFLVKAKETRSEIYFASDFIQETYDSDLIGDYQAHNKKTVVQTISILNSQRTFKISEANIKSGLLKVVKNTGLEGRWQQLGEFPKIICDTAHNKNGLEIVMKQIQKEKFDTLHIVLGVVNDKDLNEVLPLFPTDAIYYFCKPNIPRGLDAAILQEEARKNDLLGDTHPSVADAYNKALQTATMSDFIYIGGSTFVVAEI
;
A
#
# COMPACT_ATOMS: atom_id res chain seq x y z
N MET A 1 7.76 19.41 -21.16
CA MET A 1 8.63 18.38 -20.54
C MET A 1 8.21 17.02 -21.10
N ASN A 2 9.16 16.15 -21.42
CA ASN A 2 8.87 14.74 -21.67
C ASN A 2 8.54 14.02 -20.37
N TYR A 3 8.18 12.74 -20.41
CA TYR A 3 7.73 12.00 -19.22
C TYR A 3 8.82 11.93 -18.12
N GLN A 4 10.06 11.61 -18.48
CA GLN A 4 11.16 11.55 -17.53
C GLN A 4 11.47 12.91 -16.88
N GLU A 5 11.45 13.98 -17.68
CA GLU A 5 11.63 15.33 -17.15
C GLU A 5 10.47 15.73 -16.23
N THR A 6 9.24 15.33 -16.57
CA THR A 6 8.03 15.61 -15.79
C THR A 6 8.09 14.89 -14.43
N THR A 7 8.39 13.60 -14.42
CA THR A 7 8.49 12.82 -13.17
C THR A 7 9.66 13.30 -12.31
N ASN A 8 10.81 13.59 -12.90
CA ASN A 8 11.95 14.17 -12.18
C ASN A 8 11.59 15.52 -11.56
N TRP A 9 10.90 16.39 -12.31
CA TRP A 9 10.42 17.66 -11.77
C TRP A 9 9.47 17.43 -10.59
N MET A 10 8.48 16.55 -10.72
CA MET A 10 7.57 16.22 -9.62
C MET A 10 8.32 15.73 -8.37
N PHE A 11 9.36 14.91 -8.55
CA PHE A 11 10.17 14.39 -7.44
C PHE A 11 11.06 15.44 -6.77
N THR A 12 11.43 16.50 -7.51
CA THR A 12 12.26 17.59 -6.97
C THR A 12 11.46 18.73 -6.35
N GLN A 13 10.16 18.84 -6.68
CA GLN A 13 9.27 19.85 -6.13
C GLN A 13 8.75 19.40 -4.77
N LEU A 14 9.18 20.04 -3.72
CA LEU A 14 8.83 19.77 -2.33
C LEU A 14 9.03 18.31 -1.85
N PRO A 15 9.40 18.17 -0.60
CA PRO A 15 9.90 16.92 -0.07
C PRO A 15 8.90 15.79 -0.25
N MET A 16 9.29 14.79 -1.02
CA MET A 16 8.61 13.51 -1.03
C MET A 16 8.93 12.78 0.27
N TYR A 17 7.90 12.35 1.01
CA TYR A 17 8.10 11.57 2.24
C TYR A 17 9.04 10.38 2.00
N GLN A 18 8.92 9.72 0.86
CA GLN A 18 9.78 8.59 0.46
C GLN A 18 11.26 8.96 0.33
N LEU A 19 11.59 10.23 0.04
CA LEU A 19 12.96 10.69 -0.13
C LEU A 19 13.48 11.48 1.08
N GLN A 20 12.64 12.25 1.76
CA GLN A 20 13.05 13.24 2.77
C GLN A 20 12.46 13.01 4.18
N GLY A 21 11.57 11.99 4.34
CA GLY A 21 11.02 11.66 5.66
C GLY A 21 10.11 12.76 6.23
N ALA A 22 10.31 13.11 7.51
CA ALA A 22 9.43 13.93 8.33
C ALA A 22 9.13 15.35 7.80
N SER A 23 10.05 15.97 7.10
CA SER A 23 9.90 17.36 6.62
C SER A 23 8.85 17.51 5.52
N ALA A 24 8.44 16.41 4.89
CA ALA A 24 7.47 16.40 3.80
C ALA A 24 6.00 16.37 4.24
N TYR A 25 5.72 16.16 5.54
CA TYR A 25 4.35 15.99 6.03
C TYR A 25 3.69 17.34 6.31
N LYS A 26 2.67 17.69 5.54
CA LYS A 26 1.81 18.84 5.80
C LYS A 26 0.72 18.48 6.81
N LYS A 27 0.45 19.39 7.75
CA LYS A 27 -0.47 19.16 8.87
C LYS A 27 -1.89 19.67 8.63
N ASP A 28 -2.30 19.90 7.37
CA ASP A 28 -3.64 20.33 7.00
C ASP A 28 -3.99 19.93 5.55
N LEU A 29 -5.25 20.13 5.17
CA LEU A 29 -5.79 19.82 3.85
C LEU A 29 -5.94 21.05 2.95
N THR A 30 -5.42 22.21 3.35
CA THR A 30 -5.62 23.48 2.63
C THR A 30 -5.19 23.35 1.17
N ASN A 31 -4.02 22.83 0.91
CA ASN A 31 -3.51 22.65 -0.44
C ASN A 31 -4.32 21.64 -1.26
N ALA A 32 -4.77 20.54 -0.64
CA ALA A 32 -5.59 19.56 -1.33
C ALA A 32 -6.93 20.16 -1.79
N TYR A 33 -7.59 20.95 -0.93
CA TYR A 33 -8.81 21.69 -1.32
C TYR A 33 -8.53 22.79 -2.34
N LEU A 34 -7.42 23.50 -2.22
CA LEU A 34 -7.02 24.56 -3.15
C LEU A 34 -6.80 23.96 -4.55
N LEU A 35 -6.10 22.85 -4.63
CA LEU A 35 -5.88 22.11 -5.88
C LEU A 35 -7.20 21.57 -6.45
N SER A 36 -8.04 20.96 -5.62
CA SER A 36 -9.35 20.48 -6.05
C SER A 36 -10.20 21.62 -6.65
N ASN A 37 -10.26 22.78 -5.99
CA ASN A 37 -10.96 23.95 -6.53
C ASN A 37 -10.39 24.42 -7.87
N HIS A 38 -9.07 24.48 -8.01
CA HIS A 38 -8.38 24.82 -9.24
C HIS A 38 -8.75 23.88 -10.40
N LEU A 39 -8.89 22.58 -10.11
CA LEU A 39 -9.27 21.54 -11.07
C LEU A 39 -10.79 21.44 -11.31
N GLY A 40 -11.61 22.31 -10.69
CA GLY A 40 -13.08 22.28 -10.83
C GLY A 40 -13.77 21.24 -9.94
N ASN A 41 -13.15 20.84 -8.85
CA ASN A 41 -13.66 19.88 -7.84
C ASN A 41 -14.00 18.50 -8.44
N PRO A 42 -13.06 17.82 -9.09
CA PRO A 42 -13.31 16.54 -9.75
C PRO A 42 -13.84 15.45 -8.81
N GLU A 43 -13.46 15.48 -7.52
CA GLU A 43 -13.88 14.51 -6.51
C GLU A 43 -15.39 14.50 -6.27
N LYS A 44 -16.09 15.61 -6.53
CA LYS A 44 -17.55 15.72 -6.33
C LYS A 44 -18.36 14.88 -7.31
N ASN A 45 -17.75 14.54 -8.46
CA ASN A 45 -18.37 13.76 -9.52
C ASN A 45 -18.04 12.26 -9.44
N LEU A 46 -17.20 11.85 -8.48
CA LEU A 46 -16.72 10.48 -8.36
C LEU A 46 -17.46 9.73 -7.24
N LYS A 47 -17.91 8.52 -7.55
CA LYS A 47 -18.25 7.54 -6.54
C LYS A 47 -16.96 6.87 -6.11
N CYS A 48 -16.66 6.89 -4.80
CA CYS A 48 -15.38 6.40 -4.30
C CYS A 48 -15.56 5.36 -3.19
N ILE A 49 -14.57 4.45 -3.07
CA ILE A 49 -14.27 3.70 -1.85
C ILE A 49 -12.96 4.27 -1.31
N HIS A 50 -12.90 4.62 -0.03
CA HIS A 50 -11.70 5.19 0.60
C HIS A 50 -11.06 4.16 1.52
N VAL A 51 -9.82 3.79 1.26
CA VAL A 51 -9.14 2.68 1.93
C VAL A 51 -7.94 3.18 2.73
N ALA A 52 -8.02 3.10 4.08
CA ALA A 52 -6.93 3.36 5.01
C ALA A 52 -6.50 2.08 5.72
N GLY A 53 -5.45 2.16 6.52
CA GLY A 53 -4.92 1.05 7.32
C GLY A 53 -3.41 1.15 7.50
N THR A 54 -2.84 0.34 8.36
CA THR A 54 -1.38 0.21 8.44
C THR A 54 -0.89 -0.73 7.34
N ASN A 55 -1.30 -1.98 7.36
CA ASN A 55 -1.01 -2.98 6.35
C ASN A 55 -2.27 -3.36 5.56
N GLY A 56 -2.12 -3.98 4.39
CA GLY A 56 -3.24 -4.52 3.62
C GLY A 56 -4.01 -3.52 2.75
N LYS A 57 -3.74 -2.19 2.84
CA LYS A 57 -4.41 -1.18 2.01
C LYS A 57 -4.36 -1.51 0.51
N GLY A 58 -3.15 -1.66 -0.04
CA GLY A 58 -2.95 -1.97 -1.46
C GLY A 58 -3.62 -3.28 -1.85
N SER A 59 -3.42 -4.38 -1.08
CA SER A 59 -4.08 -5.67 -1.37
C SER A 59 -5.61 -5.54 -1.38
N THR A 60 -6.20 -4.88 -0.38
CA THR A 60 -7.64 -4.64 -0.31
C THR A 60 -8.13 -3.80 -1.48
N SER A 61 -7.40 -2.74 -1.85
CA SER A 61 -7.75 -1.88 -2.99
C SER A 61 -7.69 -2.64 -4.31
N HIS A 62 -6.67 -3.46 -4.54
CA HIS A 62 -6.54 -4.26 -5.75
C HIS A 62 -7.56 -5.42 -5.82
N MET A 63 -7.88 -6.07 -4.69
CA MET A 63 -8.95 -7.09 -4.64
C MET A 63 -10.31 -6.48 -4.99
N LEU A 64 -10.66 -5.32 -4.41
CA LEU A 64 -11.87 -4.58 -4.75
C LEU A 64 -11.86 -4.21 -6.25
N ALA A 65 -10.74 -3.68 -6.75
CA ALA A 65 -10.59 -3.32 -8.15
C ALA A 65 -10.84 -4.51 -9.09
N SER A 66 -10.24 -5.64 -8.82
CA SER A 66 -10.41 -6.86 -9.63
C SER A 66 -11.87 -7.35 -9.63
N ILE A 67 -12.55 -7.31 -8.49
CA ILE A 67 -13.97 -7.71 -8.37
C ILE A 67 -14.88 -6.79 -9.19
N PHE A 68 -14.66 -5.46 -9.14
CA PHE A 68 -15.44 -4.50 -9.93
C PHE A 68 -15.22 -4.67 -11.43
N GLN A 69 -13.99 -4.98 -11.87
CA GLN A 69 -13.68 -5.30 -13.26
C GLN A 69 -14.41 -6.57 -13.72
N GLU A 70 -14.40 -7.65 -12.93
CA GLU A 70 -15.13 -8.89 -13.23
C GLU A 70 -16.66 -8.68 -13.22
N ALA A 71 -17.16 -7.64 -12.54
CA ALA A 71 -18.55 -7.24 -12.58
C ALA A 71 -18.89 -6.30 -13.77
N GLY A 72 -17.90 -5.93 -14.58
CA GLY A 72 -18.08 -5.15 -15.80
C GLY A 72 -18.15 -3.64 -15.60
N TYR A 73 -17.72 -3.11 -14.46
CA TYR A 73 -17.68 -1.67 -14.20
C TYR A 73 -16.37 -1.04 -14.68
N ASN A 74 -16.45 0.19 -15.16
CA ASN A 74 -15.28 1.02 -15.45
C ASN A 74 -14.72 1.59 -14.14
N LEU A 75 -13.53 1.16 -13.77
CA LEU A 75 -12.97 1.35 -12.44
C LEU A 75 -11.67 2.16 -12.49
N GLY A 76 -11.59 3.23 -11.66
CA GLY A 76 -10.36 3.91 -11.30
C GLY A 76 -9.73 3.30 -10.03
N LEU A 77 -8.41 3.11 -10.04
CA LEU A 77 -7.64 2.65 -8.89
C LEU A 77 -6.47 3.61 -8.63
N TYR A 78 -6.46 4.20 -7.43
CA TYR A 78 -5.35 5.00 -6.92
C TYR A 78 -4.69 4.29 -5.75
N THR A 79 -3.38 4.02 -5.86
CA THR A 79 -2.58 3.34 -4.83
C THR A 79 -1.22 4.00 -4.63
N SER A 80 -0.59 3.76 -3.47
CA SER A 80 0.75 4.25 -3.17
C SER A 80 1.47 3.39 -2.13
N PRO A 81 2.82 3.31 -2.20
CA PRO A 81 3.70 3.81 -3.26
C PRO A 81 3.63 2.95 -4.53
N HIS A 82 4.28 3.37 -5.61
CA HIS A 82 4.61 2.50 -6.75
C HIS A 82 5.87 1.68 -6.47
N LEU A 83 6.08 0.62 -7.22
CA LEU A 83 7.31 -0.17 -7.21
C LEU A 83 8.32 0.36 -8.22
N LYS A 84 8.02 0.33 -9.49
CA LYS A 84 8.94 0.60 -10.60
C LYS A 84 8.59 1.87 -11.36
N ASP A 85 7.34 2.07 -11.73
CA ASP A 85 6.88 3.21 -12.54
C ASP A 85 5.84 4.05 -11.79
N PHE A 86 5.96 5.38 -11.87
CA PHE A 86 5.02 6.31 -11.26
C PHE A 86 3.55 6.02 -11.64
N ARG A 87 3.31 5.58 -12.88
CA ARG A 87 1.96 5.33 -13.43
C ARG A 87 1.23 4.17 -12.74
N GLU A 88 1.95 3.28 -12.06
CA GLU A 88 1.35 2.22 -11.24
C GLU A 88 0.35 2.76 -10.20
N ARG A 89 0.54 4.03 -9.79
CA ARG A 89 -0.32 4.70 -8.81
C ARG A 89 -1.72 4.99 -9.32
N ILE A 90 -1.91 5.09 -10.64
CA ILE A 90 -3.16 5.56 -11.25
C ILE A 90 -3.50 4.64 -12.42
N LYS A 91 -4.50 3.80 -12.21
CA LYS A 91 -4.93 2.82 -13.21
C LYS A 91 -6.42 2.92 -13.48
N ILE A 92 -6.82 2.64 -14.72
CA ILE A 92 -8.22 2.40 -15.10
C ILE A 92 -8.31 1.00 -15.69
N ASN A 93 -9.13 0.14 -15.08
CA ASN A 93 -9.29 -1.27 -15.49
C ASN A 93 -7.94 -2.00 -15.64
N GLY A 94 -7.02 -1.78 -14.69
CA GLY A 94 -5.69 -2.37 -14.67
C GLY A 94 -4.66 -1.72 -15.60
N LEU A 95 -5.08 -0.83 -16.50
CA LEU A 95 -4.19 -0.09 -17.39
C LEU A 95 -3.71 1.20 -16.71
N GLU A 96 -2.41 1.42 -16.75
CA GLU A 96 -1.78 2.61 -16.20
C GLU A 96 -2.17 3.87 -16.98
N ILE A 97 -2.23 5.01 -16.27
CA ILE A 97 -2.37 6.32 -16.88
C ILE A 97 -1.30 6.55 -17.95
N SER A 98 -1.66 7.17 -19.08
CA SER A 98 -0.68 7.42 -20.15
C SER A 98 0.35 8.47 -19.74
N GLU A 99 1.59 8.32 -20.22
CA GLU A 99 2.64 9.32 -20.05
C GLU A 99 2.21 10.69 -20.57
N GLU A 100 1.49 10.72 -21.69
CA GLU A 100 0.95 11.95 -22.29
C GLU A 100 0.00 12.67 -21.35
N PHE A 101 -0.94 11.95 -20.68
CA PHE A 101 -1.84 12.55 -19.72
C PHE A 101 -1.10 13.15 -18.54
N VAL A 102 -0.12 12.40 -17.98
CA VAL A 102 0.73 12.89 -16.88
C VAL A 102 1.47 14.17 -17.30
N CYS A 103 2.14 14.16 -18.45
CA CYS A 103 2.88 15.33 -18.95
C CYS A 103 1.96 16.53 -19.18
N ASN A 104 0.82 16.33 -19.81
CA ASN A 104 -0.14 17.40 -20.10
C ASN A 104 -0.72 18.00 -18.82
N PHE A 105 -1.10 17.17 -17.85
CA PHE A 105 -1.63 17.63 -16.57
C PHE A 105 -0.60 18.48 -15.81
N ILE A 106 0.63 17.97 -15.70
CA ILE A 106 1.70 18.70 -14.99
C ILE A 106 2.06 19.99 -15.71
N ASN A 107 2.28 19.96 -17.02
CA ASN A 107 2.64 21.16 -17.79
C ASN A 107 1.55 22.24 -17.71
N THR A 108 0.28 21.86 -17.79
CA THR A 108 -0.86 22.79 -17.70
C THR A 108 -0.97 23.46 -16.34
N ASN A 109 -0.70 22.72 -15.27
CA ASN A 109 -0.89 23.18 -13.89
C ASN A 109 0.41 23.62 -13.19
N LYS A 110 1.55 23.56 -13.87
CA LYS A 110 2.88 23.79 -13.29
C LYS A 110 2.99 25.10 -12.53
N ALA A 111 2.57 26.21 -13.17
CA ALA A 111 2.62 27.53 -12.52
C ALA A 111 1.78 27.59 -11.24
N PHE A 112 0.63 26.90 -11.22
CA PHE A 112 -0.20 26.80 -10.01
C PHE A 112 0.49 25.99 -8.93
N PHE A 113 1.11 24.87 -9.29
CA PHE A 113 1.83 24.00 -8.34
C PHE A 113 2.98 24.76 -7.68
N GLU A 114 3.79 25.47 -8.47
CA GLU A 114 4.92 26.26 -7.98
C GLU A 114 4.46 27.41 -7.08
N ALA A 115 3.43 28.16 -7.50
CA ALA A 115 2.91 29.30 -6.72
C ALA A 115 2.28 28.91 -5.38
N ASN A 116 1.79 27.67 -5.22
CA ASN A 116 1.14 27.20 -4.01
C ASN A 116 1.96 26.12 -3.28
N GLU A 117 3.22 25.91 -3.69
CA GLU A 117 4.11 24.93 -3.07
C GLU A 117 3.46 23.55 -2.89
N MET A 118 2.84 23.02 -3.96
CA MET A 118 2.16 21.73 -3.92
C MET A 118 3.16 20.59 -3.74
N SER A 119 2.89 19.71 -2.79
CA SER A 119 3.71 18.51 -2.58
C SER A 119 3.49 17.49 -3.70
N PHE A 120 4.49 16.61 -3.90
CA PHE A 120 4.38 15.47 -4.81
C PHE A 120 3.08 14.68 -4.59
N PHE A 121 2.72 14.43 -3.33
CA PHE A 121 1.53 13.63 -3.02
C PHE A 121 0.23 14.37 -3.35
N GLU A 122 0.14 15.66 -3.03
CA GLU A 122 -1.02 16.50 -3.39
C GLU A 122 -1.21 16.56 -4.91
N MET A 123 -0.13 16.78 -5.68
CA MET A 123 -0.16 16.77 -7.14
C MET A 123 -0.64 15.42 -7.69
N THR A 124 -0.16 14.31 -7.12
CA THR A 124 -0.51 12.96 -7.57
C THR A 124 -1.98 12.64 -7.27
N VAL A 125 -2.50 13.04 -6.11
CA VAL A 125 -3.93 12.90 -5.77
C VAL A 125 -4.79 13.73 -6.73
N GLY A 126 -4.43 14.99 -6.96
CA GLY A 126 -5.15 15.86 -7.92
C GLY A 126 -5.17 15.27 -9.32
N LEU A 127 -4.03 14.76 -9.80
CA LEU A 127 -3.91 14.08 -11.08
C LEU A 127 -4.85 12.86 -11.18
N ALA A 128 -4.89 12.02 -10.15
CA ALA A 128 -5.75 10.83 -10.14
C ALA A 128 -7.23 11.20 -10.19
N LEU A 129 -7.67 12.16 -9.37
CA LEU A 129 -9.07 12.58 -9.32
C LEU A 129 -9.51 13.26 -10.63
N ASP A 130 -8.66 14.10 -11.23
CA ASP A 130 -8.92 14.73 -12.51
C ASP A 130 -9.00 13.70 -13.64
N TYR A 131 -8.08 12.73 -13.67
CA TYR A 131 -8.08 11.64 -14.64
C TYR A 131 -9.34 10.80 -14.57
N PHE A 132 -9.69 10.33 -13.38
CA PHE A 132 -10.89 9.50 -13.18
C PHE A 132 -12.19 10.23 -13.53
N ALA A 133 -12.27 11.53 -13.22
CA ALA A 133 -13.43 12.35 -13.58
C ALA A 133 -13.55 12.56 -15.10
N LYS A 134 -12.44 12.80 -15.79
CA LYS A 134 -12.40 12.96 -17.26
C LYS A 134 -12.75 11.67 -17.99
N GLU A 135 -12.24 10.54 -17.51
CA GLU A 135 -12.50 9.19 -18.05
C GLU A 135 -13.86 8.63 -17.60
N LYS A 136 -14.61 9.36 -16.76
CA LYS A 136 -15.95 9.02 -16.29
C LYS A 136 -16.05 7.60 -15.74
N VAL A 137 -15.15 7.25 -14.84
CA VAL A 137 -15.18 5.93 -14.18
C VAL A 137 -16.48 5.76 -13.38
N ASP A 138 -17.03 4.54 -13.35
CA ASP A 138 -18.22 4.21 -12.58
C ASP A 138 -17.97 4.28 -11.06
N ILE A 139 -16.73 3.94 -10.67
CA ILE A 139 -16.26 3.96 -9.30
C ILE A 139 -14.74 4.16 -9.26
N ALA A 140 -14.23 4.84 -8.23
CA ALA A 140 -12.81 4.96 -7.95
C ALA A 140 -12.49 4.37 -6.57
N ILE A 141 -11.46 3.52 -6.50
CA ILE A 141 -10.90 3.03 -5.24
C ILE A 141 -9.67 3.88 -4.94
N ILE A 142 -9.71 4.58 -3.80
CA ILE A 142 -8.71 5.56 -3.41
C ILE A 142 -8.02 5.08 -2.14
N GLU A 143 -6.75 4.71 -2.26
CA GLU A 143 -5.90 4.34 -1.13
C GLU A 143 -5.34 5.59 -0.46
N VAL A 144 -5.42 5.65 0.87
CA VAL A 144 -4.76 6.66 1.71
C VAL A 144 -3.25 6.48 1.67
N GLY A 145 -2.50 7.55 1.49
CA GLY A 145 -1.04 7.50 1.53
C GLY A 145 -0.52 7.25 2.93
N MET A 146 -0.86 8.10 3.88
CA MET A 146 -0.42 8.00 5.27
C MET A 146 -1.48 8.53 6.24
N GLY A 147 -1.70 7.80 7.35
CA GLY A 147 -2.69 8.20 8.35
C GLY A 147 -4.12 8.09 7.81
N GLY A 148 -4.74 9.21 7.57
CA GLY A 148 -6.09 9.33 7.02
C GLY A 148 -6.66 10.73 7.21
N ARG A 149 -6.77 11.22 8.45
CA ARG A 149 -7.40 12.50 8.80
C ARG A 149 -6.85 13.70 8.00
N LEU A 150 -5.55 13.77 7.84
CA LEU A 150 -4.82 14.84 7.15
C LEU A 150 -4.18 14.38 5.82
N ASP A 151 -4.58 13.22 5.31
CA ASP A 151 -4.11 12.74 4.01
C ASP A 151 -4.81 13.51 2.88
N ALA A 152 -4.07 13.89 1.84
CA ALA A 152 -4.62 14.66 0.72
C ALA A 152 -5.80 13.97 0.02
N THR A 153 -5.92 12.64 0.10
CA THR A 153 -7.08 11.89 -0.40
C THR A 153 -8.36 12.16 0.41
N ASN A 154 -8.24 12.69 1.64
CA ASN A 154 -9.38 12.84 2.55
C ASN A 154 -10.33 14.01 2.20
N ILE A 155 -10.17 14.62 1.04
CA ILE A 155 -11.13 15.59 0.47
C ILE A 155 -12.34 14.91 -0.17
N ILE A 156 -12.27 13.61 -0.47
CA ILE A 156 -13.37 12.85 -1.09
C ILE A 156 -14.51 12.55 -0.11
N ARG A 157 -15.71 12.30 -0.65
CA ARG A 157 -16.84 11.74 0.09
C ARG A 157 -17.17 10.36 -0.44
N PRO A 158 -16.65 9.28 0.19
CA PRO A 158 -16.81 7.93 -0.33
C PRO A 158 -18.22 7.35 -0.09
N LEU A 159 -18.56 6.27 -0.79
CA LEU A 159 -19.73 5.45 -0.51
C LEU A 159 -19.53 4.56 0.72
N VAL A 160 -18.30 4.12 0.94
CA VAL A 160 -17.85 3.32 2.08
C VAL A 160 -16.43 3.73 2.44
N SER A 161 -16.16 3.94 3.73
CA SER A 161 -14.80 4.05 4.27
C SER A 161 -14.33 2.68 4.74
N VAL A 162 -13.07 2.33 4.44
CA VAL A 162 -12.49 1.03 4.80
C VAL A 162 -11.19 1.26 5.58
N ILE A 163 -11.05 0.61 6.74
CA ILE A 163 -9.81 0.62 7.52
C ILE A 163 -9.39 -0.83 7.72
N THR A 164 -8.28 -1.23 7.10
CA THR A 164 -7.87 -2.64 7.03
C THR A 164 -7.40 -3.18 8.39
N ASN A 165 -6.44 -2.52 9.00
CA ASN A 165 -5.94 -2.81 10.35
C ASN A 165 -5.16 -1.64 10.93
N ILE A 166 -4.77 -1.76 12.20
CA ILE A 166 -3.89 -0.82 12.90
C ILE A 166 -2.65 -1.57 13.39
N GLY A 167 -1.51 -0.98 13.15
CA GLY A 167 -0.22 -1.42 13.68
C GLY A 167 0.70 -0.23 13.88
N LEU A 168 1.78 -0.40 14.61
CA LEU A 168 2.79 0.63 14.80
C LEU A 168 3.57 0.81 13.49
N ASP A 169 3.38 1.95 12.86
CA ASP A 169 4.15 2.41 11.70
C ASP A 169 4.02 3.94 11.61
N HIS A 170 5.02 4.60 11.04
CA HIS A 170 5.05 6.08 10.94
C HIS A 170 4.82 6.79 12.29
N THR A 171 5.31 6.22 13.39
CA THR A 171 5.03 6.67 14.77
C THR A 171 5.42 8.13 15.03
N GLN A 172 6.44 8.63 14.34
CA GLN A 172 6.88 10.03 14.38
C GLN A 172 5.81 11.03 13.89
N PHE A 173 4.75 10.57 13.17
CA PHE A 173 3.67 11.42 12.63
C PHE A 173 2.31 11.08 13.22
N LEU A 174 2.05 9.78 13.36
CA LEU A 174 0.72 9.29 13.70
C LEU A 174 0.57 9.05 15.21
N GLY A 175 1.67 9.20 15.97
CA GLY A 175 1.74 8.89 17.39
C GLY A 175 2.29 7.48 17.65
N ASN A 176 2.67 7.23 18.89
CA ASN A 176 3.39 6.04 19.33
C ASN A 176 2.49 4.99 20.02
N THR A 177 1.18 5.12 19.90
CA THR A 177 0.21 4.15 20.41
C THR A 177 -0.78 3.72 19.33
N LEU A 178 -1.36 2.52 19.48
CA LEU A 178 -2.35 2.00 18.54
C LEU A 178 -3.59 2.89 18.48
N GLU A 179 -4.01 3.48 19.61
CA GLU A 179 -5.15 4.40 19.69
C GLU A 179 -4.90 5.69 18.91
N ALA A 180 -3.70 6.27 19.01
CA ALA A 180 -3.34 7.48 18.28
C ALA A 180 -3.35 7.23 16.76
N ILE A 181 -2.78 6.11 16.31
CA ILE A 181 -2.78 5.71 14.91
C ILE A 181 -4.20 5.39 14.42
N ALA A 182 -5.00 4.74 15.26
CA ALA A 182 -6.42 4.47 14.96
C ALA A 182 -7.21 5.77 14.80
N TYR A 183 -6.98 6.77 15.65
CA TYR A 183 -7.60 8.09 15.56
C TYR A 183 -7.29 8.79 14.23
N GLU A 184 -6.04 8.80 13.81
CA GLU A 184 -5.64 9.39 12.53
C GLU A 184 -6.30 8.67 11.34
N LYS A 185 -6.34 7.33 11.35
CA LYS A 185 -6.97 6.56 10.28
C LYS A 185 -8.50 6.68 10.30
N ALA A 186 -9.11 6.74 11.48
CA ALA A 186 -10.55 6.97 11.64
C ALA A 186 -11.01 8.34 11.08
N GLY A 187 -10.09 9.25 10.81
CA GLY A 187 -10.38 10.53 10.17
C GLY A 187 -10.97 10.44 8.76
N ILE A 188 -10.92 9.26 8.12
CA ILE A 188 -11.60 9.03 6.83
C ILE A 188 -13.09 8.68 6.97
N ILE A 189 -13.58 8.43 8.20
CA ILE A 189 -15.00 8.16 8.46
C ILE A 189 -15.78 9.47 8.31
N LYS A 190 -16.68 9.51 7.33
CA LYS A 190 -17.44 10.71 6.96
C LYS A 190 -18.87 10.66 7.50
N PRO A 191 -19.49 11.82 7.80
CA PRO A 191 -20.85 11.87 8.33
C PRO A 191 -21.86 11.08 7.49
N GLY A 192 -22.52 10.10 8.14
CA GLY A 192 -23.56 9.24 7.53
C GLY A 192 -23.03 8.21 6.52
N ILE A 193 -21.71 8.04 6.37
CA ILE A 193 -21.13 7.07 5.47
C ILE A 193 -20.74 5.81 6.25
N PRO A 194 -21.11 4.59 5.84
CA PRO A 194 -20.74 3.37 6.51
C PRO A 194 -19.22 3.14 6.49
N VAL A 195 -18.72 2.51 7.55
CA VAL A 195 -17.31 2.16 7.67
C VAL A 195 -17.12 0.66 7.93
N VAL A 196 -16.17 0.08 7.21
CA VAL A 196 -15.68 -1.29 7.43
C VAL A 196 -14.34 -1.23 8.14
N ILE A 197 -14.24 -1.93 9.27
CA ILE A 197 -12.99 -2.19 9.98
C ILE A 197 -12.63 -3.65 9.72
N GLY A 198 -11.47 -3.90 9.11
CA GLY A 198 -11.01 -5.25 8.80
C GLY A 198 -10.65 -6.01 10.07
N GLU A 199 -9.65 -5.50 10.77
CA GLU A 199 -9.17 -6.05 12.05
C GLU A 199 -9.12 -4.95 13.12
N TYR A 200 -9.30 -5.34 14.35
CA TYR A 200 -9.18 -4.45 15.51
C TYR A 200 -8.57 -5.16 16.71
N THR A 201 -8.10 -4.37 17.66
CA THR A 201 -7.65 -4.83 18.98
C THR A 201 -8.54 -4.22 20.08
N PRO A 202 -8.45 -4.68 21.33
CA PRO A 202 -9.17 -4.05 22.45
C PRO A 202 -8.89 -2.55 22.58
N GLU A 203 -7.68 -2.10 22.23
CA GLU A 203 -7.26 -0.69 22.30
C GLU A 203 -7.86 0.14 21.17
N THR A 204 -7.95 -0.40 19.95
CA THR A 204 -8.37 0.35 18.76
C THR A 204 -9.88 0.37 18.56
N LYS A 205 -10.61 -0.68 19.00
CA LYS A 205 -12.07 -0.79 18.85
C LYS A 205 -12.84 0.41 19.41
N PRO A 206 -12.55 0.89 20.64
CA PRO A 206 -13.23 2.04 21.22
C PRO A 206 -13.08 3.31 20.38
N VAL A 207 -11.89 3.54 19.78
CA VAL A 207 -11.62 4.71 18.92
C VAL A 207 -12.56 4.73 17.72
N PHE A 208 -12.72 3.58 17.05
CA PHE A 208 -13.61 3.47 15.90
C PHE A 208 -15.09 3.63 16.28
N LEU A 209 -15.52 3.05 17.41
CA LEU A 209 -16.89 3.19 17.89
C LEU A 209 -17.23 4.64 18.24
N VAL A 210 -16.33 5.36 18.90
CA VAL A 210 -16.50 6.79 19.21
C VAL A 210 -16.62 7.59 17.92
N LYS A 211 -15.72 7.37 16.95
CA LYS A 211 -15.74 8.11 15.69
C LYS A 211 -17.00 7.81 14.87
N ALA A 212 -17.40 6.57 14.77
CA ALA A 212 -18.64 6.18 14.08
C ALA A 212 -19.87 6.84 14.72
N LYS A 213 -19.93 6.91 16.06
CA LYS A 213 -21.00 7.62 16.78
C LYS A 213 -21.02 9.12 16.50
N GLU A 214 -19.85 9.78 16.54
CA GLU A 214 -19.71 11.21 16.22
C GLU A 214 -20.21 11.55 14.80
N THR A 215 -19.88 10.69 13.85
CA THR A 215 -20.26 10.87 12.43
C THR A 215 -21.61 10.28 12.09
N ARG A 216 -22.30 9.61 13.04
CA ARG A 216 -23.55 8.86 12.79
C ARG A 216 -23.39 7.85 11.66
N SER A 217 -22.27 7.17 11.61
CA SER A 217 -21.91 6.18 10.61
C SER A 217 -22.23 4.78 11.12
N GLU A 218 -22.78 3.92 10.27
CA GLU A 218 -22.84 2.49 10.54
C GLU A 218 -21.43 1.90 10.51
N ILE A 219 -21.09 1.06 11.49
CA ILE A 219 -19.78 0.44 11.60
C ILE A 219 -19.89 -1.08 11.52
N TYR A 220 -19.02 -1.69 10.73
CA TYR A 220 -18.97 -3.12 10.49
C TYR A 220 -17.55 -3.64 10.74
N PHE A 221 -17.43 -4.62 11.63
CA PHE A 221 -16.17 -5.30 11.91
C PHE A 221 -16.09 -6.58 11.08
N ALA A 222 -15.34 -6.56 9.98
CA ALA A 222 -15.31 -7.65 9.01
C ALA A 222 -14.86 -8.99 9.61
N SER A 223 -13.93 -8.97 10.57
CA SER A 223 -13.49 -10.15 11.31
C SER A 223 -14.59 -10.86 12.07
N ASP A 224 -15.62 -10.11 12.53
CA ASP A 224 -16.73 -10.64 13.34
C ASP A 224 -17.85 -11.22 12.46
N PHE A 225 -18.07 -10.64 11.27
CA PHE A 225 -19.20 -10.97 10.41
C PHE A 225 -18.89 -11.96 9.29
N ILE A 226 -17.69 -11.89 8.71
CA ILE A 226 -17.33 -12.73 7.55
C ILE A 226 -16.64 -14.00 8.02
N GLN A 227 -17.33 -15.12 7.88
CA GLN A 227 -16.80 -16.45 8.19
C GLN A 227 -16.37 -17.23 6.93
N GLU A 228 -16.91 -16.85 5.77
CA GLU A 228 -16.58 -17.49 4.50
C GLU A 228 -15.13 -17.26 4.12
N THR A 229 -14.54 -18.28 3.51
CA THR A 229 -13.19 -18.23 2.95
C THR A 229 -13.29 -18.27 1.42
N TYR A 230 -12.52 -17.40 0.78
CA TYR A 230 -12.42 -17.34 -0.68
C TYR A 230 -10.99 -17.65 -1.10
N ASP A 231 -10.86 -18.42 -2.18
CA ASP A 231 -9.57 -18.58 -2.84
C ASP A 231 -9.14 -17.27 -3.51
N SER A 232 -7.84 -17.08 -3.65
CA SER A 232 -7.24 -15.89 -4.28
C SER A 232 -5.91 -16.26 -4.91
N ASP A 233 -5.53 -15.56 -5.98
CA ASP A 233 -4.18 -15.60 -6.54
C ASP A 233 -3.15 -14.85 -5.65
N LEU A 234 -3.61 -14.10 -4.65
CA LEU A 234 -2.75 -13.54 -3.60
C LEU A 234 -2.65 -14.55 -2.45
N ILE A 235 -1.53 -15.25 -2.37
CA ILE A 235 -1.34 -16.43 -1.51
C ILE A 235 -0.66 -16.16 -0.16
N GLY A 236 -0.38 -14.90 0.18
CA GLY A 236 0.13 -14.53 1.51
C GLY A 236 -0.91 -14.79 2.62
N ASP A 237 -0.50 -15.36 3.75
CA ASP A 237 -1.40 -15.69 4.88
C ASP A 237 -2.23 -14.49 5.36
N TYR A 238 -1.65 -13.29 5.36
CA TYR A 238 -2.34 -12.05 5.73
C TYR A 238 -3.48 -11.65 4.79
N GLN A 239 -3.58 -12.27 3.61
CA GLN A 239 -4.67 -11.99 2.68
C GLN A 239 -6.03 -12.54 3.16
N ALA A 240 -6.03 -13.48 4.09
CA ALA A 240 -7.26 -13.98 4.69
C ALA A 240 -8.08 -12.86 5.35
N HIS A 241 -7.41 -11.92 6.05
CA HIS A 241 -8.05 -10.76 6.68
C HIS A 241 -8.47 -9.70 5.66
N ASN A 242 -7.62 -9.46 4.64
CA ASN A 242 -7.95 -8.52 3.57
C ASN A 242 -9.18 -8.99 2.78
N LYS A 243 -9.30 -10.29 2.48
CA LYS A 243 -10.47 -10.87 1.81
C LYS A 243 -11.77 -10.65 2.60
N LYS A 244 -11.76 -10.84 3.92
CA LYS A 244 -12.93 -10.54 4.78
C LYS A 244 -13.35 -9.08 4.68
N THR A 245 -12.38 -8.17 4.73
CA THR A 245 -12.60 -6.73 4.58
C THR A 245 -13.25 -6.38 3.24
N VAL A 246 -12.74 -7.00 2.16
CA VAL A 246 -13.27 -6.83 0.80
C VAL A 246 -14.71 -7.32 0.70
N VAL A 247 -14.99 -8.55 1.16
CA VAL A 247 -16.34 -9.15 1.09
C VAL A 247 -17.35 -8.33 1.88
N GLN A 248 -16.99 -7.86 3.08
CA GLN A 248 -17.85 -6.97 3.87
C GLN A 248 -18.13 -5.66 3.14
N THR A 249 -17.12 -5.08 2.48
CA THR A 249 -17.26 -3.83 1.70
C THR A 249 -18.24 -4.03 0.53
N ILE A 250 -18.09 -5.12 -0.22
CA ILE A 250 -18.99 -5.46 -1.34
C ILE A 250 -20.42 -5.70 -0.83
N SER A 251 -20.59 -6.39 0.30
CA SER A 251 -21.91 -6.62 0.90
C SER A 251 -22.64 -5.30 1.19
N ILE A 252 -21.95 -4.31 1.75
CA ILE A 252 -22.53 -2.98 2.02
C ILE A 252 -22.94 -2.28 0.73
N LEU A 253 -22.05 -2.26 -0.30
CA LEU A 253 -22.34 -1.61 -1.58
C LEU A 253 -23.54 -2.25 -2.30
N ASN A 254 -23.66 -3.58 -2.23
CA ASN A 254 -24.82 -4.29 -2.76
C ASN A 254 -26.11 -3.92 -1.99
N SER A 255 -26.03 -3.80 -0.66
CA SER A 255 -27.19 -3.40 0.17
C SER A 255 -27.69 -2.00 -0.13
N GLN A 256 -26.78 -1.08 -0.47
CA GLN A 256 -27.09 0.28 -0.92
C GLN A 256 -27.71 0.32 -2.33
N ARG A 257 -27.72 -0.80 -3.06
CA ARG A 257 -28.19 -0.92 -4.46
C ARG A 257 -27.46 0.01 -5.44
N THR A 258 -26.28 0.49 -5.08
CA THR A 258 -25.48 1.36 -5.94
C THR A 258 -24.77 0.55 -7.04
N PHE A 259 -24.37 -0.67 -6.69
CA PHE A 259 -23.74 -1.61 -7.60
C PHE A 259 -24.41 -2.99 -7.47
N LYS A 260 -24.23 -3.83 -8.49
CA LYS A 260 -24.70 -5.21 -8.50
C LYS A 260 -23.50 -6.14 -8.74
N ILE A 261 -22.97 -6.66 -7.65
CA ILE A 261 -21.81 -7.57 -7.68
C ILE A 261 -22.28 -8.94 -7.19
N SER A 262 -22.21 -9.93 -8.07
CA SER A 262 -22.60 -11.30 -7.76
C SER A 262 -21.50 -12.05 -7.00
N GLU A 263 -21.89 -13.14 -6.34
CA GLU A 263 -20.93 -14.09 -5.74
C GLU A 263 -19.90 -14.62 -6.76
N ALA A 264 -20.33 -14.85 -7.99
CA ALA A 264 -19.43 -15.27 -9.08
C ALA A 264 -18.39 -14.17 -9.41
N ASN A 265 -18.77 -12.90 -9.39
CA ASN A 265 -17.84 -11.80 -9.60
C ASN A 265 -16.81 -11.71 -8.45
N ILE A 266 -17.24 -11.93 -7.20
CA ILE A 266 -16.34 -11.95 -6.04
C ILE A 266 -15.30 -13.06 -6.21
N LYS A 267 -15.74 -14.29 -6.48
CA LYS A 267 -14.85 -15.45 -6.69
C LYS A 267 -13.89 -15.24 -7.86
N SER A 268 -14.41 -14.84 -9.01
CA SER A 268 -13.59 -14.58 -10.20
C SER A 268 -12.59 -13.46 -9.98
N GLY A 269 -13.03 -12.37 -9.35
CA GLY A 269 -12.17 -11.22 -9.08
C GLY A 269 -11.03 -11.54 -8.11
N LEU A 270 -11.30 -12.29 -7.05
CA LEU A 270 -10.26 -12.70 -6.10
C LEU A 270 -9.23 -13.67 -6.70
N LEU A 271 -9.62 -14.51 -7.67
CA LEU A 271 -8.72 -15.41 -8.38
C LEU A 271 -7.89 -14.74 -9.49
N LYS A 272 -8.15 -13.46 -9.78
CA LYS A 272 -7.52 -12.74 -10.90
C LYS A 272 -6.97 -11.37 -10.47
N VAL A 273 -6.67 -11.16 -9.20
CA VAL A 273 -6.20 -9.86 -8.70
C VAL A 273 -4.93 -9.43 -9.41
N VAL A 274 -3.93 -10.29 -9.46
CA VAL A 274 -2.66 -10.00 -10.14
C VAL A 274 -2.89 -9.73 -11.62
N LYS A 275 -3.64 -10.61 -12.30
CA LYS A 275 -3.93 -10.47 -13.74
C LYS A 275 -4.67 -9.17 -14.07
N ASN A 276 -5.68 -8.83 -13.29
CA ASN A 276 -6.57 -7.70 -13.57
C ASN A 276 -5.97 -6.35 -13.16
N THR A 277 -5.01 -6.34 -12.22
CA THR A 277 -4.53 -5.09 -11.62
C THR A 277 -3.03 -4.90 -11.64
N GLY A 278 -2.24 -5.95 -11.92
CA GLY A 278 -0.79 -5.91 -11.92
C GLY A 278 -0.20 -5.68 -10.53
N LEU A 279 -0.84 -6.20 -9.46
CA LEU A 279 -0.29 -6.09 -8.10
C LEU A 279 0.94 -6.98 -7.94
N GLU A 280 2.06 -6.39 -7.56
CA GLU A 280 3.33 -7.07 -7.29
C GLU A 280 3.76 -6.93 -5.82
N GLY A 281 4.75 -7.73 -5.41
CA GLY A 281 5.42 -7.62 -4.11
C GLY A 281 4.55 -7.99 -2.90
N ARG A 282 3.59 -8.88 -3.04
CA ARG A 282 2.72 -9.36 -1.94
C ARG A 282 2.77 -10.87 -1.84
N TRP A 283 3.82 -11.41 -1.16
CA TRP A 283 4.15 -12.83 -1.18
C TRP A 283 4.21 -13.37 -2.60
N GLN A 284 4.88 -12.61 -3.44
CA GLN A 284 4.95 -12.88 -4.88
C GLN A 284 5.99 -13.96 -5.16
N GLN A 285 5.58 -15.02 -5.82
CA GLN A 285 6.48 -16.08 -6.26
C GLN A 285 7.17 -15.68 -7.57
N LEU A 286 8.50 -15.64 -7.55
CA LEU A 286 9.36 -15.31 -8.69
C LEU A 286 10.01 -16.54 -9.32
N GLY A 287 10.15 -17.63 -8.55
CA GLY A 287 10.74 -18.89 -8.99
C GLY A 287 10.16 -20.08 -8.23
N GLU A 288 10.30 -21.26 -8.80
CA GLU A 288 9.77 -22.51 -8.24
C GLU A 288 10.88 -23.42 -7.69
N PHE A 289 12.03 -23.49 -8.33
CA PHE A 289 13.16 -24.33 -7.98
C PHE A 289 14.51 -23.58 -8.20
N PRO A 290 15.12 -22.98 -7.17
CA PRO A 290 14.63 -22.82 -5.80
C PRO A 290 13.32 -22.02 -5.75
N LYS A 291 12.54 -22.22 -4.68
CA LYS A 291 11.36 -21.37 -4.44
C LYS A 291 11.83 -19.97 -4.08
N ILE A 292 11.38 -18.98 -4.84
CA ILE A 292 11.78 -17.58 -4.65
C ILE A 292 10.54 -16.76 -4.38
N ILE A 293 10.51 -16.08 -3.23
CA ILE A 293 9.40 -15.21 -2.81
C ILE A 293 9.93 -13.81 -2.54
N CYS A 294 9.25 -12.79 -3.04
CA CYS A 294 9.45 -11.43 -2.59
C CYS A 294 8.21 -10.87 -1.87
N ASP A 295 8.43 -10.05 -0.85
CA ASP A 295 7.35 -9.38 -0.11
C ASP A 295 7.80 -8.00 0.39
N THR A 296 6.90 -7.02 0.28
CA THR A 296 7.15 -5.63 0.68
C THR A 296 6.90 -5.35 2.17
N ALA A 297 6.68 -6.37 3.01
CA ALA A 297 6.58 -6.21 4.45
C ALA A 297 7.85 -5.56 5.02
N HIS A 298 7.66 -4.50 5.82
CA HIS A 298 8.76 -3.66 6.30
C HIS A 298 8.53 -3.10 7.71
N ASN A 299 7.47 -3.50 8.37
CA ASN A 299 7.17 -3.17 9.77
C ASN A 299 6.95 -4.45 10.58
N LYS A 300 7.01 -4.33 11.91
CA LYS A 300 6.93 -5.47 12.82
C LYS A 300 5.75 -6.40 12.51
N ASN A 301 4.54 -5.86 12.45
CA ASN A 301 3.32 -6.66 12.23
C ASN A 301 3.33 -7.40 10.88
N GLY A 302 3.79 -6.76 9.82
CA GLY A 302 3.90 -7.39 8.50
C GLY A 302 4.95 -8.50 8.48
N LEU A 303 6.15 -8.20 9.01
CA LEU A 303 7.27 -9.16 9.05
C LEU A 303 6.97 -10.37 9.93
N GLU A 304 6.30 -10.21 11.09
CA GLU A 304 5.89 -11.35 11.93
C GLU A 304 5.04 -12.37 11.15
N ILE A 305 4.12 -11.91 10.32
CA ILE A 305 3.27 -12.82 9.53
C ILE A 305 4.08 -13.47 8.42
N VAL A 306 4.91 -12.70 7.72
CA VAL A 306 5.76 -13.20 6.63
C VAL A 306 6.76 -14.23 7.15
N MET A 307 7.46 -13.97 8.24
CA MET A 307 8.42 -14.92 8.84
C MET A 307 7.72 -16.20 9.33
N LYS A 308 6.52 -16.10 9.92
CA LYS A 308 5.72 -17.27 10.28
C LYS A 308 5.27 -18.09 9.06
N GLN A 309 5.00 -17.44 7.94
CA GLN A 309 4.65 -18.13 6.70
C GLN A 309 5.87 -18.84 6.11
N ILE A 310 7.06 -18.22 6.11
CA ILE A 310 8.32 -18.87 5.70
C ILE A 310 8.55 -20.16 6.50
N GLN A 311 8.33 -20.14 7.82
CA GLN A 311 8.51 -21.32 8.69
C GLN A 311 7.58 -22.51 8.36
N LYS A 312 6.49 -22.28 7.62
CA LYS A 312 5.59 -23.35 7.14
C LYS A 312 6.04 -23.99 5.82
N GLU A 313 6.96 -23.33 5.12
CA GLU A 313 7.48 -23.81 3.86
C GLU A 313 8.49 -24.96 4.09
N LYS A 314 8.65 -25.79 3.06
CA LYS A 314 9.61 -26.90 3.10
C LYS A 314 10.83 -26.50 2.26
N PHE A 315 11.99 -26.50 2.88
CA PHE A 315 13.27 -26.21 2.24
C PHE A 315 14.42 -26.81 3.03
N ASP A 316 15.57 -26.96 2.39
CA ASP A 316 16.79 -27.42 3.05
C ASP A 316 17.52 -26.22 3.69
N THR A 317 17.69 -25.14 2.95
CA THR A 317 18.34 -23.91 3.42
C THR A 317 17.50 -22.69 3.06
N LEU A 318 17.40 -21.73 4.00
CA LEU A 318 16.79 -20.43 3.78
C LEU A 318 17.84 -19.38 3.44
N HIS A 319 17.67 -18.72 2.32
CA HIS A 319 18.46 -17.58 1.88
C HIS A 319 17.62 -16.31 1.98
N ILE A 320 18.16 -15.25 2.61
CA ILE A 320 17.43 -13.99 2.80
C ILE A 320 18.22 -12.82 2.19
N VAL A 321 17.68 -12.23 1.12
CA VAL A 321 18.15 -10.96 0.56
C VAL A 321 17.46 -9.84 1.33
N LEU A 322 18.22 -9.13 2.17
CA LEU A 322 17.70 -8.14 3.11
C LEU A 322 18.28 -6.75 2.88
N GLY A 323 17.39 -5.80 2.68
CA GLY A 323 17.74 -4.38 2.69
C GLY A 323 16.62 -3.55 3.32
N VAL A 324 16.97 -2.49 4.02
CA VAL A 324 16.03 -1.64 4.74
C VAL A 324 16.29 -0.16 4.49
N VAL A 325 15.39 0.70 4.93
CA VAL A 325 15.57 2.15 4.93
C VAL A 325 15.99 2.66 6.31
N ASN A 326 16.67 3.79 6.36
CA ASN A 326 17.31 4.34 7.55
C ASN A 326 16.37 4.89 8.64
N ASP A 327 15.07 4.98 8.36
CA ASP A 327 14.04 5.43 9.31
C ASP A 327 13.32 4.29 10.05
N LYS A 328 13.77 3.05 9.88
CA LYS A 328 13.20 1.88 10.56
C LYS A 328 13.93 1.58 11.88
N ASP A 329 13.14 1.21 12.89
CA ASP A 329 13.69 0.71 14.14
C ASP A 329 14.15 -0.75 13.96
N LEU A 330 15.46 -0.93 13.81
CA LEU A 330 16.07 -2.24 13.60
C LEU A 330 15.92 -3.15 14.82
N ASN A 331 15.83 -2.60 16.03
CA ASN A 331 15.66 -3.40 17.25
C ASN A 331 14.28 -4.08 17.32
N GLU A 332 13.28 -3.52 16.62
CA GLU A 332 11.95 -4.13 16.56
C GLU A 332 11.83 -5.18 15.43
N VAL A 333 12.59 -5.03 14.34
CA VAL A 333 12.40 -5.85 13.14
C VAL A 333 13.43 -6.96 13.01
N LEU A 334 14.71 -6.75 13.34
CA LEU A 334 15.75 -7.76 13.18
C LEU A 334 15.53 -9.03 14.06
N PRO A 335 15.03 -8.93 15.30
CA PRO A 335 14.74 -10.12 16.11
C PRO A 335 13.65 -11.05 15.54
N LEU A 336 12.91 -10.61 14.51
CA LEU A 336 11.87 -11.42 13.86
C LEU A 336 12.44 -12.40 12.82
N PHE A 337 13.66 -12.13 12.36
CA PHE A 337 14.29 -12.93 11.31
C PHE A 337 14.97 -14.18 11.88
N PRO A 338 14.93 -15.33 11.17
CA PRO A 338 15.50 -16.59 11.63
C PRO A 338 17.04 -16.56 11.64
N THR A 339 17.64 -17.10 12.70
CA THR A 339 19.11 -17.13 12.88
C THR A 339 19.80 -18.24 12.10
N ASP A 340 19.06 -19.22 11.59
CA ASP A 340 19.53 -20.35 10.81
C ASP A 340 19.49 -20.15 9.28
N ALA A 341 19.28 -18.89 8.84
CA ALA A 341 19.30 -18.50 7.43
C ALA A 341 20.66 -17.93 7.00
N ILE A 342 20.92 -17.94 5.68
CA ILE A 342 22.06 -17.27 5.06
C ILE A 342 21.62 -15.89 4.57
N TYR A 343 22.25 -14.83 5.06
CA TYR A 343 21.88 -13.46 4.74
C TYR A 343 22.75 -12.84 3.64
N TYR A 344 22.09 -12.06 2.77
CA TYR A 344 22.69 -11.25 1.73
C TYR A 344 22.24 -9.81 1.96
N PHE A 345 23.05 -9.04 2.71
CA PHE A 345 22.72 -7.67 3.06
C PHE A 345 22.99 -6.72 1.90
N CYS A 346 22.03 -5.86 1.58
CA CYS A 346 22.14 -4.93 0.49
C CYS A 346 21.53 -3.56 0.84
N LYS A 347 21.88 -2.57 0.05
CA LYS A 347 21.30 -1.22 0.15
C LYS A 347 20.39 -0.98 -1.05
N PRO A 348 19.10 -0.66 -0.86
CA PRO A 348 18.24 -0.23 -1.96
C PRO A 348 18.75 1.11 -2.53
N ASN A 349 18.68 1.26 -3.86
CA ASN A 349 19.22 2.40 -4.60
C ASN A 349 18.35 3.67 -4.46
N ILE A 350 18.15 4.10 -3.24
CA ILE A 350 17.47 5.35 -2.88
C ILE A 350 18.27 6.12 -1.83
N PRO A 351 18.14 7.46 -1.74
CA PRO A 351 18.91 8.27 -0.78
C PRO A 351 18.80 7.82 0.68
N ARG A 352 17.64 7.33 1.12
CA ARG A 352 17.43 6.80 2.49
C ARG A 352 17.63 5.29 2.62
N GLY A 353 18.18 4.60 1.63
CA GLY A 353 18.61 3.22 1.79
C GLY A 353 19.66 3.13 2.89
N LEU A 354 19.47 2.23 3.87
CA LEU A 354 20.46 1.99 4.91
C LEU A 354 21.69 1.32 4.29
N ASP A 355 22.87 1.75 4.69
CA ASP A 355 24.13 1.15 4.23
C ASP A 355 24.19 -0.33 4.61
N ALA A 356 24.63 -1.18 3.68
CA ALA A 356 24.63 -2.63 3.87
C ALA A 356 25.58 -3.08 5.00
N ALA A 357 26.70 -2.38 5.22
CA ALA A 357 27.63 -2.69 6.30
C ALA A 357 27.04 -2.32 7.67
N ILE A 358 26.32 -1.20 7.75
CA ILE A 358 25.59 -0.82 8.98
C ILE A 358 24.50 -1.85 9.27
N LEU A 359 23.72 -2.26 8.27
CA LEU A 359 22.70 -3.28 8.44
C LEU A 359 23.30 -4.61 8.92
N GLN A 360 24.43 -5.03 8.34
CA GLN A 360 25.14 -6.25 8.74
C GLN A 360 25.62 -6.17 10.20
N GLU A 361 26.15 -5.02 10.63
CA GLU A 361 26.61 -4.84 12.01
C GLU A 361 25.46 -4.97 13.01
N GLU A 362 24.30 -4.33 12.73
CA GLU A 362 23.11 -4.44 13.57
C GLU A 362 22.52 -5.86 13.54
N ALA A 363 22.54 -6.51 12.37
CA ALA A 363 22.06 -7.88 12.19
C ALA A 363 22.88 -8.90 13.01
N ARG A 364 24.20 -8.72 13.08
CA ARG A 364 25.09 -9.57 13.91
C ARG A 364 24.75 -9.54 15.40
N LYS A 365 24.20 -8.45 15.91
CA LYS A 365 23.74 -8.35 17.31
C LYS A 365 22.54 -9.27 17.61
N ASN A 366 21.88 -9.75 16.54
CA ASN A 366 20.75 -10.65 16.57
C ASN A 366 21.10 -12.04 15.99
N ASP A 367 22.39 -12.39 15.92
CA ASP A 367 22.91 -13.64 15.35
C ASP A 367 22.50 -13.90 13.88
N LEU A 368 22.20 -12.83 13.11
CA LEU A 368 21.89 -12.94 11.69
C LEU A 368 23.21 -12.82 10.88
N LEU A 369 23.65 -13.94 10.30
CA LEU A 369 24.97 -14.05 9.69
C LEU A 369 24.90 -14.05 8.16
N GLY A 370 25.74 -13.25 7.52
CA GLY A 370 25.85 -13.17 6.06
C GLY A 370 26.80 -12.08 5.59
N ASP A 371 26.87 -11.90 4.26
CA ASP A 371 27.76 -10.98 3.60
C ASP A 371 27.03 -9.74 3.06
N THR A 372 27.79 -8.65 2.91
CA THR A 372 27.29 -7.41 2.27
C THR A 372 27.52 -7.45 0.77
N HIS A 373 26.59 -6.86 0.01
CA HIS A 373 26.62 -6.77 -1.44
C HIS A 373 26.41 -5.32 -1.90
N PRO A 374 27.04 -4.91 -3.04
CA PRO A 374 26.98 -3.52 -3.52
C PRO A 374 25.57 -3.04 -3.90
N SER A 375 24.73 -3.96 -4.38
CA SER A 375 23.36 -3.68 -4.83
C SER A 375 22.39 -4.80 -4.45
N VAL A 376 21.10 -4.54 -4.57
CA VAL A 376 20.05 -5.57 -4.43
C VAL A 376 20.22 -6.66 -5.49
N ALA A 377 20.52 -6.28 -6.73
CA ALA A 377 20.75 -7.22 -7.83
C ALA A 377 21.95 -8.14 -7.56
N ASP A 378 23.07 -7.61 -7.02
CA ASP A 378 24.24 -8.43 -6.67
C ASP A 378 23.92 -9.41 -5.54
N ALA A 379 23.20 -8.95 -4.50
CA ALA A 379 22.75 -9.80 -3.40
C ALA A 379 21.86 -10.94 -3.89
N TYR A 380 20.88 -10.61 -4.73
CA TYR A 380 19.94 -11.59 -5.30
C TYR A 380 20.68 -12.59 -6.23
N ASN A 381 21.55 -12.12 -7.12
CA ASN A 381 22.35 -12.98 -7.99
C ASN A 381 23.26 -13.93 -7.18
N LYS A 382 23.84 -13.44 -6.08
CA LYS A 382 24.66 -14.26 -5.19
C LYS A 382 23.82 -15.33 -4.48
N ALA A 383 22.62 -14.99 -4.01
CA ALA A 383 21.68 -15.95 -3.42
C ALA A 383 21.30 -17.04 -4.44
N LEU A 384 20.97 -16.66 -5.68
CA LEU A 384 20.68 -17.60 -6.78
C LEU A 384 21.84 -18.55 -7.10
N GLN A 385 23.08 -18.03 -7.09
CA GLN A 385 24.29 -18.84 -7.36
C GLN A 385 24.61 -19.82 -6.23
N THR A 386 24.19 -19.50 -5.02
CA THR A 386 24.49 -20.31 -3.83
C THR A 386 23.41 -21.33 -3.54
N ALA A 387 22.15 -20.99 -3.82
CA ALA A 387 21.00 -21.84 -3.53
C ALA A 387 20.95 -23.09 -4.42
N THR A 388 20.48 -24.18 -3.86
CA THR A 388 20.13 -25.42 -4.56
C THR A 388 18.64 -25.43 -4.93
N MET A 389 18.20 -26.40 -5.70
CA MET A 389 16.79 -26.52 -6.12
C MET A 389 15.82 -26.74 -4.96
N SER A 390 16.28 -27.27 -3.83
CA SER A 390 15.47 -27.54 -2.61
C SER A 390 15.50 -26.40 -1.60
N ASP A 391 16.22 -25.31 -1.90
CA ASP A 391 16.33 -24.17 -1.02
C ASP A 391 15.19 -23.16 -1.22
N PHE A 392 15.08 -22.21 -0.30
CA PHE A 392 14.11 -21.14 -0.35
C PHE A 392 14.85 -19.79 -0.33
N ILE A 393 14.51 -18.89 -1.27
CA ILE A 393 15.04 -17.52 -1.29
C ILE A 393 13.91 -16.55 -0.95
N TYR A 394 14.09 -15.78 0.12
CA TYR A 394 13.21 -14.66 0.46
C TYR A 394 13.90 -13.33 0.13
N ILE A 395 13.15 -12.39 -0.46
CA ILE A 395 13.64 -11.06 -0.81
C ILE A 395 12.70 -10.03 -0.18
N GLY A 396 13.25 -9.16 0.70
CA GLY A 396 12.38 -8.20 1.39
C GLY A 396 13.08 -7.25 2.35
N GLY A 397 12.32 -6.82 3.36
CA GLY A 397 12.72 -5.81 4.35
C GLY A 397 12.37 -4.37 3.93
N SER A 398 12.12 -4.13 2.65
CA SER A 398 11.67 -2.83 2.14
C SER A 398 10.96 -2.98 0.80
N THR A 399 9.96 -2.13 0.54
CA THR A 399 9.35 -1.96 -0.78
C THR A 399 10.40 -1.65 -1.86
N PHE A 400 11.43 -0.89 -1.50
CA PHE A 400 12.48 -0.49 -2.44
C PHE A 400 13.43 -1.62 -2.83
N VAL A 401 13.62 -2.61 -1.97
CA VAL A 401 14.36 -3.84 -2.30
C VAL A 401 13.58 -4.66 -3.33
N VAL A 402 12.29 -4.83 -3.10
CA VAL A 402 11.40 -5.57 -4.02
C VAL A 402 11.27 -4.85 -5.38
N ALA A 403 11.34 -3.52 -5.38
CA ALA A 403 11.25 -2.72 -6.61
C ALA A 403 12.45 -2.91 -7.57
N GLU A 404 13.59 -3.44 -7.08
CA GLU A 404 14.80 -3.65 -7.87
C GLU A 404 14.94 -5.08 -8.41
N ILE A 405 13.94 -5.92 -8.17
CA ILE A 405 13.87 -7.32 -8.65
C ILE A 405 12.80 -7.48 -9.77
#